data_07289931a7fcbe69df73ea043b12852b
#
_entry.id   07289931a7fcbe69df73ea043b12852b
#
_cell.length_a   1.000
_cell.length_b   1.000
_cell.length_c   1.000
_cell.angle_alpha   90.00
_cell.angle_beta   90.00
_cell.angle_gamma   90.00
#
_symmetry.space_group_name_H-M   'P 1'
#
loop_
_entity.id
_entity.type
_entity.pdbx_description
1 polymer ?
#
loop_
_entity_poly.entity_id
_entity_poly.type
_entity_poly.pdbx_seq_one_letter_code
_entity_poly.pdbx_strand_id
1 'polypeptide(L)'
;MTLSWLSIFRLGLVQLCLGALVVLMTSTLNRVMVVELALPAVLPGLLVGLHYAIQITRPNWGFRSDTRGNRTRFVILGMAVLALGAFLATLGMVWMQTAYLAGLVLSVLAYTLIGLGVGASGTSLLALLATATDPRRRAAAATITWLMMIFGIAVTATVVGKALDPYSAERLLELVALVGALAVALTTAAIWGIERRHRSASPVPAEAPVPFRAGLAEVWAERRARHFTLFIFLSMTAYFMQELILEPYAGLSFGLTPGQSTQLSGAQNGGVFVGMLLVGIAATGLRIGSLRAWIMAGCLGSALSLLTLALIGQTPEGGALLLPATVALGLFNGMFAVAAIGSMMALAG
;
A
#
# COMPACT_ATOMS: atom_id res chain seq x y z
N MET A 1 12.86 -15.70 -22.74
CA MET A 1 13.30 -16.26 -21.44
C MET A 1 12.38 -15.71 -20.35
N THR A 2 11.82 -16.57 -19.49
CA THR A 2 10.97 -16.18 -18.37
C THR A 2 11.81 -15.67 -17.19
N LEU A 3 11.21 -14.85 -16.31
CA LEU A 3 11.88 -14.31 -15.11
C LEU A 3 12.37 -15.45 -14.20
N SER A 4 13.62 -15.32 -13.75
CA SER A 4 14.16 -16.16 -12.67
C SER A 4 13.57 -15.74 -11.32
N TRP A 5 13.60 -16.61 -10.31
CA TRP A 5 13.17 -16.28 -8.95
C TRP A 5 13.92 -15.08 -8.36
N LEU A 6 15.23 -14.95 -8.66
CA LEU A 6 16.01 -13.79 -8.27
C LEU A 6 15.50 -12.49 -8.92
N SER A 7 15.08 -12.54 -10.20
CA SER A 7 14.50 -11.38 -10.87
C SER A 7 13.14 -11.01 -10.28
N ILE A 8 12.31 -11.99 -9.90
CA ILE A 8 11.04 -11.76 -9.20
C ILE A 8 11.29 -11.10 -7.85
N PHE A 9 12.26 -11.58 -7.07
CA PHE A 9 12.65 -10.99 -5.80
C PHE A 9 13.15 -9.54 -5.99
N ARG A 10 13.97 -9.28 -6.99
CA ARG A 10 14.43 -7.91 -7.34
C ARG A 10 13.27 -6.99 -7.67
N LEU A 11 12.27 -7.45 -8.42
CA LEU A 11 11.05 -6.67 -8.67
C LEU A 11 10.23 -6.48 -7.38
N GLY A 12 10.26 -7.44 -6.48
CA GLY A 12 9.69 -7.30 -5.14
C GLY A 12 10.33 -6.19 -4.30
N LEU A 13 11.65 -5.92 -4.45
CA LEU A 13 12.31 -4.79 -3.80
C LEU A 13 11.73 -3.43 -4.25
N VAL A 14 11.30 -3.31 -5.50
CA VAL A 14 10.61 -2.10 -5.97
C VAL A 14 9.26 -1.93 -5.25
N GLN A 15 8.53 -3.04 -5.07
CA GLN A 15 7.26 -3.03 -4.34
C GLN A 15 7.45 -2.68 -2.86
N LEU A 16 8.54 -3.17 -2.25
CA LEU A 16 8.98 -2.80 -0.90
C LEU A 16 9.19 -1.28 -0.80
N CYS A 17 9.89 -0.67 -1.76
CA CYS A 17 10.12 0.77 -1.80
C CYS A 17 8.82 1.57 -1.96
N LEU A 18 7.87 1.09 -2.78
CA LEU A 18 6.55 1.70 -2.90
C LEU A 18 5.82 1.70 -1.55
N GLY A 19 5.78 0.55 -0.87
CA GLY A 19 5.19 0.44 0.46
C GLY A 19 5.84 1.36 1.48
N ALA A 20 7.18 1.42 1.49
CA ALA A 20 7.96 2.26 2.39
C ALA A 20 7.61 3.75 2.29
N LEU A 21 7.41 4.28 1.08
CA LEU A 21 7.04 5.69 0.90
C LEU A 21 5.57 5.94 1.18
N VAL A 22 4.68 5.03 0.75
CA VAL A 22 3.24 5.21 0.92
C VAL A 22 2.85 5.23 2.40
N VAL A 23 3.42 4.37 3.25
CA VAL A 23 3.09 4.34 4.68
C VAL A 23 3.42 5.65 5.39
N LEU A 24 4.51 6.32 5.03
CA LEU A 24 4.86 7.61 5.62
C LEU A 24 3.81 8.67 5.29
N MET A 25 3.25 8.62 4.08
CA MET A 25 2.27 9.61 3.61
C MET A 25 0.85 9.34 4.15
N THR A 26 0.45 8.08 4.21
CA THR A 26 -0.91 7.72 4.63
C THR A 26 -1.07 7.61 6.14
N SER A 27 -0.03 7.21 6.84
CA SER A 27 -0.05 7.02 8.30
C SER A 27 0.63 8.17 9.04
N THR A 28 1.96 8.32 8.90
CA THR A 28 2.74 9.27 9.71
C THR A 28 2.33 10.73 9.49
N LEU A 29 2.23 11.18 8.22
CA LEU A 29 1.82 12.55 7.93
C LEU A 29 0.37 12.81 8.34
N ASN A 30 -0.54 11.86 8.08
CA ASN A 30 -1.93 11.95 8.51
C ASN A 30 -2.03 12.19 10.02
N ARG A 31 -1.30 11.40 10.80
CA ARG A 31 -1.27 11.54 12.26
C ARG A 31 -0.72 12.90 12.69
N VAL A 32 0.40 13.34 12.11
CA VAL A 32 1.00 14.65 12.45
C VAL A 32 0.05 15.80 12.14
N MET A 33 -0.65 15.76 11.01
CA MET A 33 -1.64 16.77 10.64
C MET A 33 -2.81 16.81 11.64
N VAL A 34 -3.31 15.67 12.09
CA VAL A 34 -4.48 15.61 12.99
C VAL A 34 -4.10 15.93 14.42
N VAL A 35 -3.00 15.41 14.93
CA VAL A 35 -2.66 15.47 16.36
C VAL A 35 -1.75 16.65 16.68
N GLU A 36 -0.62 16.79 15.95
CA GLU A 36 0.35 17.85 16.24
C GLU A 36 -0.07 19.22 15.72
N LEU A 37 -0.70 19.25 14.52
CA LEU A 37 -1.19 20.49 13.91
C LEU A 37 -2.64 20.79 14.25
N ALA A 38 -3.33 19.89 14.97
CA ALA A 38 -4.76 19.98 15.33
C ALA A 38 -5.67 20.31 14.12
N LEU A 39 -5.31 19.85 12.93
CA LEU A 39 -6.11 20.05 11.72
C LEU A 39 -7.32 19.11 11.73
N PRO A 40 -8.46 19.54 11.16
CA PRO A 40 -9.60 18.65 10.99
C PRO A 40 -9.21 17.36 10.24
N ALA A 41 -9.55 16.19 10.78
CA ALA A 41 -9.18 14.89 10.22
C ALA A 41 -9.67 14.68 8.76
N VAL A 42 -10.69 15.44 8.35
CA VAL A 42 -11.18 15.49 6.96
C VAL A 42 -10.09 15.95 5.99
N LEU A 43 -9.22 16.89 6.40
CA LEU A 43 -8.19 17.44 5.51
C LEU A 43 -7.16 16.39 5.08
N PRO A 44 -6.42 15.72 5.97
CA PRO A 44 -5.52 14.67 5.54
C PRO A 44 -6.25 13.49 4.88
N GLY A 45 -7.48 13.19 5.31
CA GLY A 45 -8.33 12.20 4.64
C GLY A 45 -8.61 12.55 3.17
N LEU A 46 -8.90 13.82 2.85
CA LEU A 46 -9.08 14.29 1.47
C LEU A 46 -7.79 14.25 0.67
N LEU A 47 -6.65 14.59 1.27
CA LEU A 47 -5.34 14.50 0.60
C LEU A 47 -4.99 13.04 0.24
N VAL A 48 -5.20 12.10 1.15
CA VAL A 48 -5.04 10.67 0.88
C VAL A 48 -6.08 10.19 -0.15
N GLY A 49 -7.33 10.64 -0.05
CA GLY A 49 -8.37 10.39 -1.05
C GLY A 49 -7.98 10.89 -2.45
N LEU A 50 -7.38 12.07 -2.55
CA LEU A 50 -6.86 12.63 -3.80
C LEU A 50 -5.77 11.73 -4.40
N HIS A 51 -4.81 11.29 -3.59
CA HIS A 51 -3.77 10.35 -4.02
C HIS A 51 -4.37 9.07 -4.63
N TYR A 52 -5.41 8.49 -4.00
CA TYR A 52 -6.11 7.32 -4.56
C TYR A 52 -6.93 7.66 -5.80
N ALA A 53 -7.60 8.82 -5.84
CA ALA A 53 -8.37 9.25 -6.99
C ALA A 53 -7.49 9.44 -8.25
N ILE A 54 -6.30 10.00 -8.11
CA ILE A 54 -5.32 10.12 -9.20
C ILE A 54 -4.90 8.76 -9.76
N GLN A 55 -4.95 7.70 -8.98
CA GLN A 55 -4.62 6.35 -9.44
C GLN A 55 -5.64 5.76 -10.43
N ILE A 56 -6.80 6.41 -10.63
CA ILE A 56 -7.71 6.10 -11.76
C ILE A 56 -6.98 6.24 -13.11
N THR A 57 -5.88 7.01 -13.16
CA THR A 57 -5.03 7.16 -14.36
C THR A 57 -4.15 5.93 -14.67
N ARG A 58 -4.13 4.89 -13.82
CA ARG A 58 -3.29 3.68 -14.00
C ARG A 58 -3.42 3.01 -15.39
N PRO A 59 -4.61 2.88 -16.00
CA PRO A 59 -4.71 2.31 -17.34
C PRO A 59 -3.90 3.06 -18.39
N ASN A 60 -3.82 4.40 -18.28
CA ASN A 60 -3.02 5.23 -19.20
C ASN A 60 -1.52 4.97 -19.04
N TRP A 61 -1.04 4.72 -17.81
CA TRP A 61 0.35 4.37 -17.55
C TRP A 61 0.70 3.00 -18.11
N GLY A 62 -0.19 2.03 -17.94
CA GLY A 62 -0.06 0.69 -18.54
C GLY A 62 0.07 0.80 -20.06
N PHE A 63 -0.88 1.46 -20.72
CA PHE A 63 -0.86 1.65 -22.17
C PHE A 63 0.42 2.36 -22.66
N ARG A 64 0.83 3.46 -22.00
CA ARG A 64 2.05 4.20 -22.37
C ARG A 64 3.32 3.38 -22.16
N SER A 65 3.39 2.58 -21.09
CA SER A 65 4.55 1.73 -20.83
C SER A 65 4.65 0.58 -21.82
N ASP A 66 3.51 0.06 -22.29
CA ASP A 66 3.45 -1.02 -23.28
C ASP A 66 3.79 -0.53 -24.68
N THR A 67 3.25 0.61 -25.10
CA THR A 67 3.48 1.19 -26.44
C THR A 67 4.90 1.74 -26.62
N ARG A 68 5.49 2.34 -25.58
CA ARG A 68 6.86 2.89 -25.63
C ARG A 68 7.95 1.85 -25.36
N GLY A 69 7.58 0.65 -24.90
CA GLY A 69 8.48 -0.47 -24.70
C GLY A 69 9.64 -0.22 -23.73
N ASN A 70 9.48 0.66 -22.73
CA ASN A 70 10.51 0.97 -21.73
C ASN A 70 9.91 1.09 -20.33
N ARG A 71 9.39 -0.03 -19.83
CA ARG A 71 8.76 -0.12 -18.50
C ARG A 71 9.72 0.25 -17.38
N THR A 72 11.00 -0.09 -17.52
CA THR A 72 12.06 0.27 -16.56
C THR A 72 12.11 1.76 -16.28
N ARG A 73 12.02 2.61 -17.33
CA ARG A 73 12.02 4.07 -17.14
C ARG A 73 10.79 4.55 -16.39
N PHE A 74 9.60 4.01 -16.70
CA PHE A 74 8.37 4.39 -16.00
C PHE A 74 8.42 3.99 -14.52
N VAL A 75 9.03 2.86 -14.18
CA VAL A 75 9.22 2.44 -12.79
C VAL A 75 10.15 3.38 -12.05
N ILE A 76 11.32 3.69 -12.62
CA ILE A 76 12.30 4.58 -11.97
C ILE A 76 11.78 6.02 -11.85
N LEU A 77 11.24 6.58 -12.93
CA LEU A 77 10.70 7.95 -12.91
C LEU A 77 9.48 8.04 -12.00
N GLY A 78 8.60 7.03 -12.01
CA GLY A 78 7.47 6.97 -11.10
C GLY A 78 7.90 6.94 -9.64
N MET A 79 8.95 6.17 -9.29
CA MET A 79 9.53 6.16 -7.94
C MET A 79 10.15 7.50 -7.56
N ALA A 80 10.85 8.16 -8.47
CA ALA A 80 11.43 9.49 -8.25
C ALA A 80 10.33 10.54 -8.03
N VAL A 81 9.26 10.51 -8.83
CA VAL A 81 8.10 11.41 -8.65
C VAL A 81 7.39 11.13 -7.33
N LEU A 82 7.24 9.87 -6.93
CA LEU A 82 6.69 9.49 -5.64
C LEU A 82 7.54 10.02 -4.48
N ALA A 83 8.87 9.84 -4.53
CA ALA A 83 9.79 10.32 -3.50
C ALA A 83 9.78 11.85 -3.40
N LEU A 84 9.77 12.55 -4.54
CA LEU A 84 9.62 14.01 -4.58
C LEU A 84 8.28 14.44 -3.98
N GLY A 85 7.19 13.79 -4.36
CA GLY A 85 5.86 14.05 -3.82
C GLY A 85 5.81 13.85 -2.31
N ALA A 86 6.43 12.79 -1.80
CA ALA A 86 6.53 12.52 -0.37
C ALA A 86 7.27 13.65 0.39
N PHE A 87 8.41 14.08 -0.14
CA PHE A 87 9.16 15.19 0.44
C PHE A 87 8.36 16.50 0.41
N LEU A 88 7.73 16.83 -0.72
CA LEU A 88 6.91 18.05 -0.86
C LEU A 88 5.65 18.02 0.02
N ALA A 89 5.05 16.82 0.25
CA ALA A 89 3.92 16.69 1.16
C ALA A 89 4.33 17.00 2.60
N THR A 90 5.50 16.51 3.02
CA THR A 90 6.07 16.80 4.33
C THR A 90 6.41 18.30 4.46
N LEU A 91 7.02 18.89 3.45
CA LEU A 91 7.32 20.33 3.42
C LEU A 91 6.04 21.17 3.46
N GLY A 92 5.01 20.80 2.69
CA GLY A 92 3.71 21.45 2.70
C GLY A 92 3.05 21.43 4.07
N MET A 93 3.11 20.26 4.75
CA MET A 93 2.64 20.12 6.13
C MET A 93 3.39 21.07 7.09
N VAL A 94 4.71 21.18 6.98
CA VAL A 94 5.50 22.10 7.81
C VAL A 94 5.11 23.57 7.52
N TRP A 95 4.90 23.92 6.26
CA TRP A 95 4.49 25.28 5.88
C TRP A 95 3.09 25.64 6.36
N MET A 96 2.19 24.69 6.55
CA MET A 96 0.87 24.97 7.12
C MET A 96 0.94 25.61 8.51
N GLN A 97 2.04 25.46 9.25
CA GLN A 97 2.23 26.08 10.56
C GLN A 97 2.41 27.61 10.47
N THR A 98 3.00 28.11 9.39
CA THR A 98 3.35 29.54 9.22
C THR A 98 2.55 30.20 8.10
N ALA A 99 2.29 29.47 7.02
CA ALA A 99 1.59 29.94 5.82
C ALA A 99 0.59 28.87 5.36
N TYR A 100 -0.54 28.75 6.07
CA TYR A 100 -1.51 27.68 5.91
C TYR A 100 -1.92 27.42 4.46
N LEU A 101 -2.31 28.47 3.73
CA LEU A 101 -2.80 28.33 2.34
C LEU A 101 -1.68 27.86 1.40
N ALA A 102 -0.47 28.39 1.54
CA ALA A 102 0.68 27.97 0.73
C ALA A 102 1.05 26.51 1.01
N GLY A 103 1.06 26.10 2.29
CA GLY A 103 1.29 24.72 2.70
C GLY A 103 0.20 23.76 2.19
N LEU A 104 -1.06 24.19 2.21
CA LEU A 104 -2.17 23.41 1.68
C LEU A 104 -2.06 23.20 0.17
N VAL A 105 -1.80 24.27 -0.59
CA VAL A 105 -1.61 24.17 -2.05
C VAL A 105 -0.45 23.24 -2.38
N LEU A 106 0.68 23.38 -1.67
CA LEU A 106 1.83 22.50 -1.86
C LEU A 106 1.48 21.03 -1.54
N SER A 107 0.71 20.79 -0.48
CA SER A 107 0.26 19.43 -0.11
C SER A 107 -0.66 18.82 -1.18
N VAL A 108 -1.59 19.59 -1.74
CA VAL A 108 -2.46 19.12 -2.84
C VAL A 108 -1.64 18.73 -4.07
N LEU A 109 -0.67 19.56 -4.46
CA LEU A 109 0.25 19.25 -5.56
C LEU A 109 1.10 18.01 -5.24
N ALA A 110 1.60 17.90 -4.03
CA ALA A 110 2.42 16.80 -3.57
C ALA A 110 1.66 15.47 -3.59
N TYR A 111 0.44 15.41 -3.04
CA TYR A 111 -0.39 14.20 -3.06
C TYR A 111 -0.84 13.82 -4.48
N THR A 112 -0.99 14.79 -5.37
CA THR A 112 -1.16 14.54 -6.81
C THR A 112 0.07 13.83 -7.40
N LEU A 113 1.28 14.33 -7.13
CA LEU A 113 2.53 13.69 -7.56
C LEU A 113 2.68 12.28 -6.98
N ILE A 114 2.34 12.08 -5.70
CA ILE A 114 2.35 10.76 -5.06
C ILE A 114 1.45 9.80 -5.84
N GLY A 115 0.21 10.19 -6.15
CA GLY A 115 -0.74 9.38 -6.92
C GLY A 115 -0.22 9.02 -8.32
N LEU A 116 0.35 10.00 -9.04
CA LEU A 116 0.98 9.79 -10.35
C LEU A 116 2.19 8.86 -10.26
N GLY A 117 3.06 9.05 -9.26
CA GLY A 117 4.26 8.25 -9.03
C GLY A 117 3.94 6.79 -8.73
N VAL A 118 3.02 6.54 -7.80
CA VAL A 118 2.52 5.19 -7.49
C VAL A 118 1.85 4.56 -8.70
N GLY A 119 1.03 5.32 -9.43
CA GLY A 119 0.37 4.87 -10.65
C GLY A 119 1.37 4.44 -11.73
N ALA A 120 2.34 5.28 -12.03
CA ALA A 120 3.35 5.00 -13.07
C ALA A 120 4.29 3.85 -12.68
N SER A 121 4.86 3.89 -11.47
CA SER A 121 5.81 2.88 -11.00
C SER A 121 5.13 1.53 -10.79
N GLY A 122 4.04 1.49 -10.00
CA GLY A 122 3.36 0.25 -9.64
C GLY A 122 2.73 -0.46 -10.84
N THR A 123 2.06 0.28 -11.74
CA THR A 123 1.42 -0.33 -12.92
C THR A 123 2.45 -0.89 -13.89
N SER A 124 3.53 -0.14 -14.18
CA SER A 124 4.61 -0.61 -15.08
C SER A 124 5.36 -1.81 -14.51
N LEU A 125 5.55 -1.84 -13.19
CA LEU A 125 6.14 -2.98 -12.48
C LEU A 125 5.27 -4.24 -12.60
N LEU A 126 3.97 -4.12 -12.30
CA LEU A 126 3.04 -5.25 -12.39
C LEU A 126 2.87 -5.74 -13.82
N ALA A 127 2.86 -4.84 -14.82
CA ALA A 127 2.84 -5.19 -16.22
C ALA A 127 4.13 -5.97 -16.63
N LEU A 128 5.30 -5.54 -16.17
CA LEU A 128 6.56 -6.26 -16.40
C LEU A 128 6.53 -7.64 -15.74
N LEU A 129 6.06 -7.73 -14.49
CA LEU A 129 5.93 -8.99 -13.77
C LEU A 129 4.99 -9.96 -14.50
N ALA A 130 3.81 -9.49 -14.90
CA ALA A 130 2.79 -10.32 -15.55
C ALA A 130 3.23 -10.84 -16.94
N THR A 131 3.91 -10.00 -17.74
CA THR A 131 4.31 -10.38 -19.10
C THR A 131 5.60 -11.20 -19.15
N ALA A 132 6.53 -10.97 -18.23
CA ALA A 132 7.84 -11.63 -18.22
C ALA A 132 7.87 -12.90 -17.34
N THR A 133 6.84 -13.17 -16.52
CA THR A 133 6.77 -14.35 -15.66
C THR A 133 6.05 -15.51 -16.38
N ASP A 134 6.57 -16.71 -16.21
CA ASP A 134 5.92 -17.94 -16.67
C ASP A 134 4.47 -18.03 -16.12
N PRO A 135 3.46 -18.39 -16.93
CA PRO A 135 2.06 -18.49 -16.49
C PRO A 135 1.88 -19.30 -15.20
N ARG A 136 2.62 -20.41 -15.05
CA ARG A 136 2.55 -21.29 -13.86
C ARG A 136 3.10 -20.62 -12.58
N ARG A 137 3.91 -19.56 -12.72
CA ARG A 137 4.57 -18.87 -11.60
C ARG A 137 3.98 -17.48 -11.30
N ARG A 138 3.04 -16.98 -12.13
CA ARG A 138 2.48 -15.63 -11.99
C ARG A 138 1.84 -15.39 -10.63
N ALA A 139 1.06 -16.34 -10.13
CA ALA A 139 0.43 -16.24 -8.81
C ALA A 139 1.49 -16.13 -7.69
N ALA A 140 2.50 -17.00 -7.70
CA ALA A 140 3.59 -16.95 -6.72
C ALA A 140 4.40 -15.66 -6.81
N ALA A 141 4.70 -15.18 -8.02
CA ALA A 141 5.41 -13.92 -8.23
C ALA A 141 4.61 -12.72 -7.69
N ALA A 142 3.31 -12.67 -7.94
CA ALA A 142 2.44 -11.63 -7.39
C ALA A 142 2.39 -11.69 -5.86
N THR A 143 2.27 -12.87 -5.27
CA THR A 143 2.28 -13.05 -3.81
C THR A 143 3.59 -12.59 -3.19
N ILE A 144 4.74 -12.99 -3.74
CA ILE A 144 6.06 -12.58 -3.24
C ILE A 144 6.20 -11.06 -3.28
N THR A 145 5.87 -10.43 -4.40
CA THR A 145 6.02 -8.98 -4.54
C THR A 145 5.07 -8.23 -3.61
N TRP A 146 3.87 -8.73 -3.37
CA TRP A 146 2.92 -8.16 -2.42
C TRP A 146 3.40 -8.30 -0.97
N LEU A 147 3.87 -9.48 -0.59
CA LEU A 147 4.47 -9.71 0.74
C LEU A 147 5.66 -8.78 0.99
N MET A 148 6.50 -8.56 -0.02
CA MET A 148 7.62 -7.63 0.08
C MET A 148 7.16 -6.18 0.26
N MET A 149 6.03 -5.78 -0.34
CA MET A 149 5.43 -4.46 -0.10
C MET A 149 5.00 -4.31 1.37
N ILE A 150 4.26 -5.26 1.91
CA ILE A 150 3.82 -5.23 3.31
C ILE A 150 5.01 -5.27 4.27
N PHE A 151 6.02 -6.08 3.98
CA PHE A 151 7.28 -6.09 4.73
C PHE A 151 7.96 -4.72 4.72
N GLY A 152 8.02 -4.06 3.55
CA GLY A 152 8.56 -2.71 3.40
C GLY A 152 7.80 -1.68 4.25
N ILE A 153 6.47 -1.75 4.27
CA ILE A 153 5.61 -0.92 5.14
C ILE A 153 5.98 -1.14 6.61
N ALA A 154 5.97 -2.40 7.07
CA ALA A 154 6.21 -2.74 8.47
C ALA A 154 7.62 -2.29 8.95
N VAL A 155 8.66 -2.61 8.17
CA VAL A 155 10.04 -2.26 8.49
C VAL A 155 10.24 -0.74 8.49
N THR A 156 9.74 -0.05 7.45
CA THR A 156 9.90 1.41 7.36
C THR A 156 9.18 2.13 8.49
N ALA A 157 7.92 1.76 8.78
CA ALA A 157 7.18 2.35 9.89
C ALA A 157 7.88 2.11 11.23
N THR A 158 8.43 0.92 11.45
CA THR A 158 9.17 0.61 12.69
C THR A 158 10.47 1.40 12.80
N VAL A 159 11.28 1.43 11.74
CA VAL A 159 12.60 2.08 11.73
C VAL A 159 12.45 3.60 11.79
N VAL A 160 11.58 4.16 10.93
CA VAL A 160 11.32 5.61 10.92
C VAL A 160 10.67 6.04 12.23
N GLY A 161 9.70 5.26 12.74
CA GLY A 161 9.07 5.54 14.03
C GLY A 161 10.08 5.64 15.19
N LYS A 162 11.05 4.72 15.25
CA LYS A 162 12.15 4.81 16.24
C LYS A 162 13.06 6.02 16.03
N ALA A 163 13.39 6.30 14.76
CA ALA A 163 14.27 7.42 14.43
C ALA A 163 13.57 8.78 14.59
N LEU A 164 12.24 8.83 14.60
CA LEU A 164 11.44 10.04 14.75
C LEU A 164 11.24 10.45 16.22
N ASP A 165 11.66 9.67 17.18
CA ASP A 165 11.61 10.02 18.60
C ASP A 165 12.97 10.59 19.08
N PRO A 166 13.01 11.81 19.68
CA PRO A 166 11.93 12.78 19.84
C PRO A 166 11.52 13.43 18.51
N TYR A 167 10.23 13.72 18.36
CA TYR A 167 9.69 14.32 17.15
C TYR A 167 10.19 15.75 16.91
N SER A 168 10.60 16.02 15.67
CA SER A 168 10.72 17.38 15.13
C SER A 168 10.36 17.39 13.65
N ALA A 169 9.88 18.54 13.15
CA ALA A 169 9.51 18.70 11.75
C ALA A 169 10.73 18.54 10.81
N GLU A 170 11.90 19.03 11.24
CA GLU A 170 13.16 18.89 10.50
C GLU A 170 13.57 17.43 10.39
N ARG A 171 13.53 16.70 11.52
CA ARG A 171 13.86 15.27 11.55
C ARG A 171 12.92 14.45 10.65
N LEU A 172 11.63 14.80 10.62
CA LEU A 172 10.69 14.14 9.71
C LEU A 172 11.05 14.41 8.25
N LEU A 173 11.40 15.65 7.89
CA LEU A 173 11.86 16.01 6.54
C LEU A 173 13.12 15.23 6.15
N GLU A 174 14.09 15.13 7.03
CA GLU A 174 15.34 14.38 6.80
C GLU A 174 15.07 12.90 6.59
N LEU A 175 14.23 12.29 7.42
CA LEU A 175 13.87 10.88 7.32
C LEU A 175 13.11 10.58 6.03
N VAL A 176 12.15 11.41 5.65
CA VAL A 176 11.41 11.26 4.39
C VAL A 176 12.34 11.43 3.18
N ALA A 177 13.25 12.40 3.21
CA ALA A 177 14.24 12.60 2.16
C ALA A 177 15.17 11.38 2.04
N LEU A 178 15.66 10.85 3.16
CA LEU A 178 16.52 9.67 3.21
C LEU A 178 15.81 8.44 2.67
N VAL A 179 14.61 8.15 3.15
CA VAL A 179 13.80 7.00 2.66
C VAL A 179 13.51 7.16 1.18
N GLY A 180 13.18 8.38 0.72
CA GLY A 180 12.96 8.68 -0.69
C GLY A 180 14.19 8.41 -1.56
N ALA A 181 15.36 8.92 -1.14
CA ALA A 181 16.62 8.70 -1.85
C ALA A 181 17.00 7.22 -1.92
N LEU A 182 16.88 6.50 -0.79
CA LEU A 182 17.13 5.06 -0.72
C LEU A 182 16.14 4.27 -1.60
N ALA A 183 14.86 4.64 -1.61
CA ALA A 183 13.84 4.00 -2.45
C ALA A 183 14.15 4.17 -3.94
N VAL A 184 14.54 5.35 -4.39
CA VAL A 184 14.92 5.61 -5.78
C VAL A 184 16.19 4.83 -6.15
N ALA A 185 17.23 4.87 -5.30
CA ALA A 185 18.48 4.16 -5.53
C ALA A 185 18.27 2.63 -5.59
N LEU A 186 17.55 2.07 -4.61
CA LEU A 186 17.26 0.64 -4.54
C LEU A 186 16.37 0.19 -5.71
N THR A 187 15.35 0.98 -6.07
CA THR A 187 14.50 0.71 -7.23
C THR A 187 15.32 0.68 -8.52
N THR A 188 16.19 1.66 -8.70
CA THR A 188 17.07 1.73 -9.89
C THR A 188 17.99 0.52 -9.97
N ALA A 189 18.66 0.17 -8.87
CA ALA A 189 19.53 -1.00 -8.80
C ALA A 189 18.75 -2.31 -8.99
N ALA A 190 17.56 -2.42 -8.39
CA ALA A 190 16.75 -3.62 -8.43
C ALA A 190 16.22 -3.93 -9.84
N ILE A 191 15.76 -2.92 -10.59
CA ILE A 191 15.18 -3.15 -11.93
C ILE A 191 16.22 -3.15 -13.05
N TRP A 192 17.46 -2.72 -12.76
CA TRP A 192 18.51 -2.58 -13.78
C TRP A 192 18.75 -3.87 -14.55
N GLY A 193 18.64 -3.78 -15.88
CA GLY A 193 18.96 -4.88 -16.80
C GLY A 193 17.91 -5.97 -16.90
N ILE A 194 16.83 -5.95 -16.08
CA ILE A 194 15.80 -7.00 -16.13
C ILE A 194 15.06 -6.96 -17.48
N GLU A 195 14.57 -5.81 -17.90
CA GLU A 195 13.78 -5.66 -19.12
C GLU A 195 14.61 -5.98 -20.39
N ARG A 196 15.90 -5.57 -20.41
CA ARG A 196 16.80 -5.86 -21.54
C ARG A 196 17.01 -7.36 -21.77
N ARG A 197 17.06 -8.15 -20.70
CA ARG A 197 17.24 -9.60 -20.75
C ARG A 197 15.98 -10.36 -21.19
N HIS A 198 14.81 -9.73 -21.06
CA HIS A 198 13.52 -10.36 -21.31
C HIS A 198 12.76 -9.74 -22.49
N ARG A 199 13.44 -8.90 -23.28
CA ARG A 199 12.90 -8.23 -24.46
C ARG A 199 12.76 -9.21 -25.66
N SER A 200 12.22 -10.38 -25.41
CA SER A 200 11.91 -11.38 -26.42
C SER A 200 10.48 -11.82 -26.27
N ALA A 201 9.63 -11.20 -27.04
CA ALA A 201 8.47 -11.75 -27.72
C ALA A 201 7.77 -10.60 -28.39
N SER A 202 7.46 -10.78 -29.66
CA SER A 202 6.59 -9.92 -30.45
C SER A 202 5.41 -9.43 -29.65
N PRO A 203 4.92 -8.21 -29.88
CA PRO A 203 3.66 -7.78 -29.30
C PRO A 203 2.62 -8.85 -29.66
N VAL A 204 2.07 -9.53 -28.66
CA VAL A 204 0.82 -10.26 -28.86
C VAL A 204 -0.13 -9.20 -29.44
N PRO A 205 -0.75 -9.43 -30.62
CA PRO A 205 -1.72 -8.49 -31.15
C PRO A 205 -2.72 -8.24 -30.03
N ALA A 206 -2.76 -7.03 -29.51
CA ALA A 206 -3.77 -6.66 -28.54
C ALA A 206 -5.11 -6.80 -29.28
N GLU A 207 -5.95 -7.73 -28.86
CA GLU A 207 -7.36 -7.68 -29.17
C GLU A 207 -7.82 -6.25 -28.93
N ALA A 208 -8.61 -5.71 -29.86
CA ALA A 208 -9.04 -4.31 -29.79
C ALA A 208 -9.56 -4.02 -28.39
N PRO A 209 -9.01 -2.99 -27.69
CA PRO A 209 -9.34 -2.76 -26.30
C PRO A 209 -10.86 -2.54 -26.18
N VAL A 210 -11.52 -3.45 -25.49
CA VAL A 210 -12.95 -3.30 -25.17
C VAL A 210 -13.11 -1.95 -24.45
N PRO A 211 -13.98 -1.06 -24.91
CA PRO A 211 -14.18 0.23 -24.26
C PRO A 211 -14.48 0.01 -22.78
N PHE A 212 -13.81 0.77 -21.90
CA PHE A 212 -13.92 0.61 -20.44
C PHE A 212 -15.39 0.51 -19.96
N ARG A 213 -16.28 1.32 -20.57
CA ARG A 213 -17.73 1.28 -20.26
C ARG A 213 -18.40 -0.04 -20.64
N ALA A 214 -18.00 -0.65 -21.75
CA ALA A 214 -18.56 -1.93 -22.18
C ALA A 214 -18.08 -3.07 -21.25
N GLY A 215 -16.79 -3.11 -20.92
CA GLY A 215 -16.26 -4.08 -19.95
C GLY A 215 -16.90 -3.92 -18.56
N LEU A 216 -17.10 -2.68 -18.09
CA LEU A 216 -17.80 -2.42 -16.84
C LEU A 216 -19.26 -2.87 -16.87
N ALA A 217 -19.98 -2.65 -17.99
CA ALA A 217 -21.35 -3.09 -18.16
C ALA A 217 -21.47 -4.63 -18.16
N GLU A 218 -20.51 -5.32 -18.77
CA GLU A 218 -20.43 -6.78 -18.79
C GLU A 218 -20.25 -7.36 -17.38
N VAL A 219 -19.26 -6.84 -16.62
CA VAL A 219 -19.03 -7.23 -15.20
C VAL A 219 -20.27 -6.95 -14.34
N TRP A 220 -20.96 -5.82 -14.59
CA TRP A 220 -22.16 -5.45 -13.83
C TRP A 220 -23.38 -6.29 -14.19
N ALA A 221 -23.46 -6.79 -15.40
CA ALA A 221 -24.52 -7.71 -15.84
C ALA A 221 -24.41 -9.08 -15.17
N GLU A 222 -23.19 -9.55 -14.89
CA GLU A 222 -22.98 -10.83 -14.25
C GLU A 222 -23.24 -10.74 -12.73
N ARG A 223 -24.25 -11.44 -12.23
CA ARG A 223 -24.68 -11.37 -10.82
C ARG A 223 -23.57 -11.74 -9.82
N ARG A 224 -22.77 -12.76 -10.13
CA ARG A 224 -21.68 -13.21 -9.24
C ARG A 224 -20.57 -12.18 -9.18
N ALA A 225 -20.11 -11.67 -10.33
CA ALA A 225 -19.09 -10.64 -10.42
C ALA A 225 -19.53 -9.34 -9.72
N ARG A 226 -20.78 -8.92 -9.88
CA ARG A 226 -21.35 -7.75 -9.21
C ARG A 226 -21.35 -7.89 -7.69
N HIS A 227 -21.85 -8.99 -7.13
CA HIS A 227 -21.86 -9.19 -5.67
C HIS A 227 -20.45 -9.26 -5.12
N PHE A 228 -19.53 -9.88 -5.85
CA PHE A 228 -18.14 -9.96 -5.44
C PHE A 228 -17.47 -8.58 -5.48
N THR A 229 -17.70 -7.79 -6.52
CA THR A 229 -17.21 -6.41 -6.64
C THR A 229 -17.70 -5.54 -5.47
N LEU A 230 -18.98 -5.63 -5.13
CA LEU A 230 -19.56 -4.92 -3.98
C LEU A 230 -18.93 -5.37 -2.65
N PHE A 231 -18.74 -6.67 -2.48
CA PHE A 231 -18.08 -7.22 -1.29
C PHE A 231 -16.65 -6.68 -1.15
N ILE A 232 -15.85 -6.71 -2.23
CA ILE A 232 -14.48 -6.17 -2.21
C ILE A 232 -14.50 -4.66 -1.96
N PHE A 233 -15.39 -3.91 -2.60
CA PHE A 233 -15.51 -2.47 -2.38
C PHE A 233 -15.77 -2.14 -0.92
N LEU A 234 -16.76 -2.77 -0.30
CA LEU A 234 -17.10 -2.55 1.12
C LEU A 234 -15.98 -2.98 2.06
N SER A 235 -15.38 -4.13 1.81
CA SER A 235 -14.29 -4.67 2.63
C SER A 235 -13.03 -3.80 2.56
N MET A 236 -12.66 -3.33 1.36
CA MET A 236 -11.50 -2.46 1.18
C MET A 236 -11.76 -1.07 1.75
N THR A 237 -12.99 -0.54 1.64
CA THR A 237 -13.37 0.72 2.28
C THR A 237 -13.19 0.62 3.80
N ALA A 238 -13.69 -0.45 4.43
CA ALA A 238 -13.51 -0.68 5.86
C ALA A 238 -12.03 -0.83 6.25
N TYR A 239 -11.26 -1.55 5.45
CA TYR A 239 -9.82 -1.74 5.65
C TYR A 239 -9.07 -0.39 5.65
N PHE A 240 -9.28 0.44 4.62
CA PHE A 240 -8.56 1.72 4.52
C PHE A 240 -9.05 2.76 5.54
N MET A 241 -10.31 2.71 5.96
CA MET A 241 -10.80 3.58 7.04
C MET A 241 -10.05 3.35 8.34
N GLN A 242 -9.85 2.10 8.75
CA GLN A 242 -9.14 1.80 9.99
C GLN A 242 -7.66 2.21 9.93
N GLU A 243 -7.01 2.08 8.75
CA GLU A 243 -5.61 2.46 8.55
C GLU A 243 -5.42 3.96 8.77
N LEU A 244 -6.34 4.80 8.28
CA LEU A 244 -6.29 6.24 8.47
C LEU A 244 -6.57 6.69 9.92
N ILE A 245 -7.31 5.91 10.68
CA ILE A 245 -7.75 6.28 12.04
C ILE A 245 -6.75 5.82 13.09
N LEU A 246 -6.05 4.71 12.90
CA LEU A 246 -5.25 4.05 13.94
C LEU A 246 -4.20 4.96 14.58
N GLU A 247 -3.37 5.64 13.80
CA GLU A 247 -2.31 6.49 14.34
C GLU A 247 -2.86 7.75 15.03
N PRO A 248 -3.80 8.52 14.43
CA PRO A 248 -4.47 9.60 15.15
C PRO A 248 -5.15 9.15 16.44
N TYR A 249 -5.85 8.01 16.41
CA TYR A 249 -6.49 7.43 17.59
C TYR A 249 -5.47 7.12 18.69
N ALA A 250 -4.35 6.50 18.35
CA ALA A 250 -3.27 6.20 19.30
C ALA A 250 -2.68 7.48 19.92
N GLY A 251 -2.52 8.55 19.14
CA GLY A 251 -2.05 9.84 19.61
C GLY A 251 -3.07 10.54 20.53
N LEU A 252 -4.34 10.60 20.12
CA LEU A 252 -5.40 11.32 20.86
C LEU A 252 -5.86 10.58 22.12
N SER A 253 -6.01 9.25 22.06
CA SER A 253 -6.57 8.47 23.16
C SER A 253 -5.51 8.00 24.16
N PHE A 254 -4.28 7.76 23.73
CA PHE A 254 -3.21 7.20 24.57
C PHE A 254 -1.99 8.11 24.71
N GLY A 255 -1.98 9.29 24.09
CA GLY A 255 -0.88 10.24 24.15
C GLY A 255 0.43 9.76 23.50
N LEU A 256 0.36 8.81 22.56
CA LEU A 256 1.56 8.31 21.89
C LEU A 256 2.22 9.42 21.05
N THR A 257 3.55 9.46 21.08
CA THR A 257 4.34 10.35 20.22
C THR A 257 4.18 9.96 18.74
N PRO A 258 4.51 10.86 17.79
CA PRO A 258 4.53 10.50 16.36
C PRO A 258 5.38 9.25 16.07
N GLY A 259 6.55 9.15 16.72
CA GLY A 259 7.41 7.98 16.59
C GLY A 259 6.77 6.70 17.10
N GLN A 260 6.15 6.75 18.28
CA GLN A 260 5.46 5.58 18.89
C GLN A 260 4.25 5.13 18.07
N SER A 261 3.42 6.06 17.59
CA SER A 261 2.26 5.71 16.77
C SER A 261 2.67 5.14 15.40
N THR A 262 3.75 5.65 14.80
CA THR A 262 4.31 5.06 13.57
C THR A 262 4.89 3.65 13.82
N GLN A 263 5.52 3.40 14.96
CA GLN A 263 5.94 2.05 15.36
C GLN A 263 4.73 1.11 15.54
N LEU A 264 3.62 1.61 16.09
CA LEU A 264 2.38 0.86 16.23
C LEU A 264 1.81 0.44 14.85
N SER A 265 1.83 1.35 13.87
CA SER A 265 1.49 1.06 12.47
C SER A 265 2.44 0.00 11.87
N GLY A 266 3.73 0.07 12.18
CA GLY A 266 4.70 -0.96 11.84
C GLY A 266 4.35 -2.33 12.41
N ALA A 267 3.95 -2.39 13.67
CA ALA A 267 3.53 -3.62 14.34
C ALA A 267 2.24 -4.19 13.75
N GLN A 268 1.25 -3.32 13.41
CA GLN A 268 0.04 -3.72 12.68
C GLN A 268 0.39 -4.39 11.36
N ASN A 269 1.22 -3.75 10.54
CA ASN A 269 1.63 -4.29 9.24
C ASN A 269 2.51 -5.52 9.37
N GLY A 270 3.29 -5.66 10.45
CA GLY A 270 3.94 -6.91 10.83
C GLY A 270 2.92 -8.03 11.07
N GLY A 271 1.84 -7.75 11.77
CA GLY A 271 0.70 -8.66 11.92
C GLY A 271 0.09 -9.05 10.58
N VAL A 272 -0.15 -8.06 9.68
CA VAL A 272 -0.65 -8.32 8.31
C VAL A 272 0.27 -9.28 7.57
N PHE A 273 1.57 -9.06 7.61
CA PHE A 273 2.57 -9.93 6.98
C PHE A 273 2.49 -11.37 7.50
N VAL A 274 2.42 -11.55 8.82
CA VAL A 274 2.28 -12.88 9.44
C VAL A 274 0.96 -13.54 9.05
N GLY A 275 -0.16 -12.81 9.08
CA GLY A 275 -1.47 -13.30 8.67
C GLY A 275 -1.51 -13.76 7.21
N MET A 276 -0.87 -13.01 6.32
CA MET A 276 -0.72 -13.37 4.91
C MET A 276 0.10 -14.65 4.72
N LEU A 277 1.22 -14.77 5.43
CA LEU A 277 2.05 -15.99 5.40
C LEU A 277 1.30 -17.19 5.94
N LEU A 278 0.59 -17.04 7.05
CA LEU A 278 -0.18 -18.09 7.68
C LEU A 278 -1.20 -18.69 6.71
N VAL A 279 -2.02 -17.84 6.08
CA VAL A 279 -3.02 -18.31 5.10
C VAL A 279 -2.36 -18.85 3.84
N GLY A 280 -1.29 -18.19 3.35
CA GLY A 280 -0.55 -18.67 2.19
C GLY A 280 -0.01 -20.09 2.39
N ILE A 281 0.58 -20.38 3.56
CA ILE A 281 1.10 -21.69 3.90
C ILE A 281 -0.05 -22.70 4.16
N ALA A 282 -1.04 -22.30 4.97
CA ALA A 282 -2.13 -23.17 5.36
C ALA A 282 -3.01 -23.56 4.15
N ALA A 283 -3.46 -22.59 3.37
CA ALA A 283 -4.38 -22.86 2.26
C ALA A 283 -3.69 -23.48 1.03
N THR A 284 -2.46 -23.05 0.71
CA THR A 284 -1.76 -23.49 -0.51
C THR A 284 -0.82 -24.67 -0.24
N GLY A 285 -0.06 -24.63 0.86
CA GLY A 285 0.93 -25.66 1.22
C GLY A 285 0.29 -26.86 1.89
N LEU A 286 -0.43 -26.63 2.99
CA LEU A 286 -0.99 -27.68 3.83
C LEU A 286 -2.43 -28.08 3.45
N ARG A 287 -3.10 -27.30 2.58
CA ARG A 287 -4.50 -27.48 2.17
C ARG A 287 -5.47 -27.52 3.36
N ILE A 288 -5.19 -26.76 4.41
CA ILE A 288 -6.01 -26.64 5.60
C ILE A 288 -7.05 -25.53 5.42
N GLY A 289 -8.32 -25.86 5.56
CA GLY A 289 -9.43 -24.92 5.48
C GLY A 289 -9.76 -24.47 4.05
N SER A 290 -10.93 -23.88 3.89
CA SER A 290 -11.36 -23.28 2.63
C SER A 290 -11.03 -21.78 2.63
N LEU A 291 -10.84 -21.18 1.45
CA LEU A 291 -10.64 -19.73 1.33
C LEU A 291 -11.81 -18.96 1.99
N ARG A 292 -13.03 -19.48 1.88
CA ARG A 292 -14.20 -18.91 2.54
C ARG A 292 -14.08 -18.89 4.07
N ALA A 293 -13.58 -19.96 4.68
CA ALA A 293 -13.36 -20.04 6.12
C ALA A 293 -12.32 -19.03 6.58
N TRP A 294 -11.22 -18.87 5.83
CA TRP A 294 -10.18 -17.89 6.10
C TRP A 294 -10.67 -16.44 5.95
N ILE A 295 -11.51 -16.15 4.94
CA ILE A 295 -12.18 -14.83 4.80
C ILE A 295 -13.05 -14.54 6.03
N MET A 296 -13.90 -15.50 6.44
CA MET A 296 -14.77 -15.32 7.59
C MET A 296 -13.99 -15.13 8.90
N ALA A 297 -12.95 -15.93 9.13
CA ALA A 297 -12.07 -15.78 10.28
C ALA A 297 -11.36 -14.43 10.30
N GLY A 298 -10.86 -13.97 9.15
CA GLY A 298 -10.25 -12.66 9.01
C GLY A 298 -11.23 -11.52 9.31
N CYS A 299 -12.43 -11.55 8.74
CA CYS A 299 -13.46 -10.52 9.00
C CYS A 299 -13.89 -10.49 10.48
N LEU A 300 -14.19 -11.65 11.07
CA LEU A 300 -14.61 -11.73 12.48
C LEU A 300 -13.48 -11.30 13.42
N GLY A 301 -12.26 -11.77 13.19
CA GLY A 301 -11.12 -11.39 14.01
C GLY A 301 -10.81 -9.91 13.91
N SER A 302 -10.88 -9.31 12.71
CA SER A 302 -10.73 -7.86 12.53
C SER A 302 -11.81 -7.08 13.26
N ALA A 303 -13.07 -7.52 13.17
CA ALA A 303 -14.20 -6.88 13.89
C ALA A 303 -14.01 -6.93 15.41
N LEU A 304 -13.61 -8.08 15.95
CA LEU A 304 -13.32 -8.25 17.38
C LEU A 304 -12.12 -7.37 17.82
N SER A 305 -11.06 -7.31 17.01
CA SER A 305 -9.91 -6.47 17.32
C SER A 305 -10.27 -4.98 17.30
N LEU A 306 -11.09 -4.53 16.35
CA LEU A 306 -11.59 -3.15 16.31
C LEU A 306 -12.51 -2.84 17.50
N LEU A 307 -13.38 -3.76 17.88
CA LEU A 307 -14.20 -3.62 19.08
C LEU A 307 -13.33 -3.51 20.34
N THR A 308 -12.30 -4.36 20.45
CA THR A 308 -11.33 -4.27 21.56
C THR A 308 -10.65 -2.90 21.57
N LEU A 309 -10.16 -2.42 20.43
CA LEU A 309 -9.56 -1.08 20.33
C LEU A 309 -10.53 0.01 20.75
N ALA A 310 -11.79 -0.05 20.34
CA ALA A 310 -12.82 0.93 20.73
C ALA A 310 -13.09 0.92 22.24
N LEU A 311 -13.09 -0.25 22.87
CA LEU A 311 -13.34 -0.38 24.32
C LEU A 311 -12.15 0.09 25.16
N ILE A 312 -10.92 -0.29 24.79
CA ILE A 312 -9.71 0.10 25.56
C ILE A 312 -9.47 1.61 25.52
N GLY A 313 -9.87 2.30 24.45
CA GLY A 313 -9.77 3.76 24.36
C GLY A 313 -10.68 4.50 25.32
N GLN A 314 -11.64 3.82 25.95
CA GLN A 314 -12.54 4.38 26.95
C GLN A 314 -12.07 4.12 28.40
N THR A 315 -10.99 3.37 28.59
CA THR A 315 -10.48 2.96 29.89
C THR A 315 -9.08 3.53 30.12
N PRO A 316 -8.80 4.13 31.30
CA PRO A 316 -7.47 4.69 31.61
C PRO A 316 -6.33 3.65 31.54
N GLU A 317 -6.62 2.38 31.79
CA GLU A 317 -5.64 1.28 31.83
C GLU A 317 -5.52 0.55 30.49
N GLY A 318 -6.27 0.96 29.47
CA GLY A 318 -6.34 0.28 28.17
C GLY A 318 -5.02 0.25 27.36
N GLY A 319 -4.06 1.11 27.71
CA GLY A 319 -2.80 1.23 26.96
C GLY A 319 -1.99 -0.07 26.86
N ALA A 320 -2.04 -0.94 27.86
CA ALA A 320 -1.35 -2.22 27.83
C ALA A 320 -1.87 -3.18 26.75
N LEU A 321 -3.14 -3.07 26.37
CA LEU A 321 -3.76 -3.90 25.34
C LEU A 321 -3.70 -3.30 23.93
N LEU A 322 -3.26 -2.04 23.80
CA LEU A 322 -3.20 -1.35 22.51
C LEU A 322 -2.33 -2.10 21.49
N LEU A 323 -1.10 -2.44 21.85
CA LEU A 323 -0.18 -3.15 20.95
C LEU A 323 -0.70 -4.56 20.57
N PRO A 324 -1.08 -5.44 21.51
CA PRO A 324 -1.60 -6.77 21.15
C PRO A 324 -2.89 -6.71 20.33
N ALA A 325 -3.81 -5.79 20.63
CA ALA A 325 -5.03 -5.62 19.84
C ALA A 325 -4.74 -5.13 18.42
N THR A 326 -3.77 -4.24 18.27
CA THR A 326 -3.33 -3.74 16.94
C THR A 326 -2.62 -4.82 16.13
N VAL A 327 -1.77 -5.62 16.75
CA VAL A 327 -1.11 -6.77 16.06
C VAL A 327 -2.15 -7.81 15.66
N ALA A 328 -3.12 -8.11 16.52
CA ALA A 328 -4.22 -9.03 16.21
C ALA A 328 -5.06 -8.49 15.02
N LEU A 329 -5.38 -7.21 15.02
CA LEU A 329 -6.06 -6.55 13.90
C LEU A 329 -5.28 -6.75 12.60
N GLY A 330 -3.96 -6.51 12.61
CA GLY A 330 -3.09 -6.75 11.48
C GLY A 330 -3.14 -8.21 11.01
N LEU A 331 -3.00 -9.15 11.94
CA LEU A 331 -3.02 -10.59 11.64
C LEU A 331 -4.30 -10.99 10.88
N PHE A 332 -5.47 -10.61 11.39
CA PHE A 332 -6.75 -10.94 10.79
C PHE A 332 -6.97 -10.22 9.45
N ASN A 333 -6.50 -8.98 9.31
CA ASN A 333 -6.50 -8.25 8.04
C ASN A 333 -5.65 -8.95 6.98
N GLY A 334 -4.47 -9.45 7.37
CA GLY A 334 -3.61 -10.23 6.47
C GLY A 334 -4.25 -11.54 6.02
N MET A 335 -4.89 -12.25 6.96
CA MET A 335 -5.66 -13.47 6.65
C MET A 335 -6.78 -13.20 5.64
N PHE A 336 -7.56 -12.13 5.88
CA PHE A 336 -8.61 -11.70 4.96
C PHE A 336 -8.06 -11.37 3.57
N ALA A 337 -7.00 -10.55 3.49
CA ALA A 337 -6.48 -10.03 2.23
C ALA A 337 -6.03 -11.16 1.28
N VAL A 338 -5.25 -12.13 1.76
CA VAL A 338 -4.78 -13.25 0.93
C VAL A 338 -5.93 -14.16 0.52
N ALA A 339 -6.84 -14.48 1.44
CA ALA A 339 -7.98 -15.34 1.14
C ALA A 339 -8.94 -14.69 0.14
N ALA A 340 -9.17 -13.36 0.24
CA ALA A 340 -9.97 -12.60 -0.71
C ALA A 340 -9.34 -12.58 -2.10
N ILE A 341 -8.03 -12.27 -2.20
CA ILE A 341 -7.29 -12.28 -3.48
C ILE A 341 -7.32 -13.69 -4.10
N GLY A 342 -7.11 -14.74 -3.30
CA GLY A 342 -7.20 -16.13 -3.77
C GLY A 342 -8.58 -16.47 -4.33
N SER A 343 -9.66 -15.97 -3.70
CA SER A 343 -11.02 -16.14 -4.18
C SER A 343 -11.29 -15.37 -5.47
N MET A 344 -10.71 -14.17 -5.63
CA MET A 344 -10.77 -13.40 -6.89
C MET A 344 -10.15 -14.17 -8.06
N MET A 345 -8.96 -14.73 -7.82
CA MET A 345 -8.26 -15.50 -8.86
C MET A 345 -9.02 -16.77 -9.24
N ALA A 346 -9.69 -17.42 -8.28
CA ALA A 346 -10.50 -18.61 -8.53
C ALA A 346 -11.81 -18.32 -9.29
N LEU A 347 -12.30 -17.07 -9.27
CA LEU A 347 -13.49 -16.65 -10.05
C LEU A 347 -13.14 -16.20 -11.48
N ALA A 348 -11.89 -15.81 -11.71
CA ALA A 348 -11.41 -15.33 -13.02
C ALA A 348 -10.86 -16.45 -13.92
N GLY A 349 -10.67 -17.67 -13.43
CA GLY A 349 -10.25 -18.86 -14.18
C GLY A 349 -11.34 -19.89 -14.24
#